data_dad540aee064a8bf6cdda9cacf3a1d3d
#
_entry.id   dad540aee064a8bf6cdda9cacf3a1d3d
#
_cell.length_a   1.000
_cell.length_b   1.000
_cell.length_c   1.000
_cell.angle_alpha   90.00
_cell.angle_beta   90.00
_cell.angle_gamma   90.00
#
_symmetry.space_group_name_H-M   'P 1'
#
loop_
_entity.id
_entity.type
_entity.pdbx_description
1 polymer ?
#
loop_
_entity_poly.entity_id
_entity_poly.type
_entity_poly.pdbx_seq_one_letter_code
_entity_poly.pdbx_strand_id
1 'polypeptide(L)'
;GNAWDCDRKRFVNSFPSTTFCIHGNHEMRPEHISSYIMRNYCGGVVWYEEEYPNILFAKDGEIFDFDGIQCIVIGGAYSIDKYYRLARRQAWFEDEQPSAAIKAYVEKQLNACGNNINIVLSHTCPLKYEPTEVFLRGFNQNEVDKSTEAWLDEIEAKIYYDQWYCGHYHTSKKI
;
A
#
# COMPACT_ATOMS: atom_id res chain seq x y z
N GLY A 1 -6.03 -16.24 6.44
CA GLY A 1 -5.45 -16.63 5.18
C GLY A 1 -4.95 -15.42 4.44
N ASN A 2 -3.77 -15.53 3.85
CA ASN A 2 -3.21 -14.49 2.98
C ASN A 2 -4.13 -14.26 1.79
N ALA A 3 -4.25 -13.03 1.33
CA ALA A 3 -4.89 -12.70 0.05
C ALA A 3 -4.20 -13.44 -1.10
N TRP A 4 -2.92 -13.76 -0.92
CA TRP A 4 -2.08 -14.53 -1.82
C TRP A 4 -1.99 -16.01 -1.37
N ASP A 5 -2.87 -16.86 -1.88
CA ASP A 5 -2.73 -18.31 -1.75
C ASP A 5 -1.65 -18.86 -2.72
N CYS A 6 -1.22 -20.12 -2.48
CA CYS A 6 -0.16 -20.74 -3.28
C CYS A 6 -0.50 -20.81 -4.77
N ASP A 7 -1.76 -21.02 -5.14
CA ASP A 7 -2.15 -21.16 -6.54
C ASP A 7 -2.08 -19.81 -7.26
N ARG A 8 -2.49 -18.72 -6.62
CA ARG A 8 -2.33 -17.36 -7.16
C ARG A 8 -0.87 -16.98 -7.29
N LYS A 9 -0.04 -17.27 -6.27
CA LYS A 9 1.40 -17.02 -6.33
C LYS A 9 2.04 -17.78 -7.48
N ARG A 10 1.76 -19.07 -7.65
CA ARG A 10 2.26 -19.86 -8.78
C ARG A 10 1.86 -19.28 -10.12
N PHE A 11 0.59 -18.91 -10.26
CA PHE A 11 0.08 -18.31 -11.47
C PHE A 11 0.79 -16.98 -11.79
N VAL A 12 0.85 -16.06 -10.84
CA VAL A 12 1.52 -14.76 -11.04
C VAL A 12 3.02 -14.91 -11.29
N ASN A 13 3.70 -15.80 -10.54
CA ASN A 13 5.13 -16.05 -10.71
C ASN A 13 5.49 -16.76 -12.03
N SER A 14 4.51 -17.35 -12.72
CA SER A 14 4.73 -17.97 -14.04
C SER A 14 4.92 -16.96 -15.17
N PHE A 15 4.56 -15.70 -14.97
CA PHE A 15 4.83 -14.64 -15.95
C PHE A 15 6.31 -14.27 -15.95
N PRO A 16 6.88 -13.93 -17.11
CA PRO A 16 8.31 -13.57 -17.22
C PRO A 16 8.61 -12.18 -16.64
N SER A 17 7.59 -11.43 -16.24
CA SER A 17 7.70 -10.08 -15.67
C SER A 17 7.69 -10.11 -14.15
N THR A 18 8.40 -9.16 -13.54
CA THR A 18 8.30 -8.90 -12.11
C THR A 18 6.95 -8.26 -11.78
N THR A 19 6.27 -8.80 -10.77
CA THR A 19 5.07 -8.20 -10.18
C THR A 19 5.49 -7.43 -8.94
N PHE A 20 5.43 -6.10 -9.02
CA PHE A 20 5.74 -5.19 -7.93
C PHE A 20 4.45 -4.84 -7.18
N CYS A 21 4.36 -5.22 -5.91
CA CYS A 21 3.16 -5.14 -5.09
C CYS A 21 3.30 -4.06 -4.02
N ILE A 22 2.21 -3.36 -3.75
CA ILE A 22 2.02 -2.47 -2.60
C ILE A 22 1.12 -3.20 -1.61
N HIS A 23 1.44 -3.15 -0.31
CA HIS A 23 0.62 -3.75 0.74
C HIS A 23 -0.80 -3.16 0.73
N GLY A 24 -1.81 -4.06 0.68
CA GLY A 24 -3.22 -3.71 0.76
C GLY A 24 -3.78 -3.91 2.19
N ASN A 25 -5.07 -3.60 2.37
CA ASN A 25 -5.76 -3.76 3.66
C ASN A 25 -6.32 -5.18 3.90
N HIS A 26 -6.31 -6.05 2.89
CA HIS A 26 -6.85 -7.42 2.98
C HIS A 26 -5.78 -8.51 3.02
N GLU A 27 -4.57 -8.15 3.37
CA GLU A 27 -3.45 -9.09 3.45
C GLU A 27 -2.58 -8.81 4.67
N MET A 28 -1.91 -9.86 5.16
CA MET A 28 -0.94 -9.74 6.23
C MET A 28 0.32 -9.03 5.69
N ARG A 29 0.90 -8.15 6.50
CA ARG A 29 2.17 -7.53 6.14
C ARG A 29 3.28 -8.55 5.96
N PRO A 30 4.10 -8.45 4.91
CA PRO A 30 5.16 -9.42 4.64
C PRO A 30 6.13 -9.63 5.81
N GLU A 31 6.43 -8.59 6.59
CA GLU A 31 7.30 -8.65 7.77
C GLU A 31 6.79 -9.56 8.89
N HIS A 32 5.50 -9.91 8.87
CA HIS A 32 4.87 -10.82 9.84
C HIS A 32 4.74 -12.26 9.30
N ILE A 33 5.24 -12.53 8.11
CA ILE A 33 5.19 -13.84 7.47
C ILE A 33 6.59 -14.42 7.38
N SER A 34 6.85 -15.54 8.05
CA SER A 34 8.18 -16.12 8.22
C SER A 34 8.85 -16.61 6.92
N SER A 35 8.08 -16.83 5.85
CA SER A 35 8.62 -17.24 4.54
C SER A 35 9.16 -16.06 3.72
N TYR A 36 8.84 -14.82 4.10
CA TYR A 36 9.33 -13.64 3.39
C TYR A 36 10.70 -13.22 3.90
N ILE A 37 11.58 -12.92 2.97
CA ILE A 37 12.91 -12.36 3.22
C ILE A 37 13.09 -11.06 2.44
N MET A 38 14.03 -10.23 2.87
CA MET A 38 14.29 -8.93 2.24
C MET A 38 15.42 -9.01 1.20
N ARG A 39 15.31 -8.21 0.15
CA ARG A 39 16.41 -7.88 -0.76
C ARG A 39 16.34 -6.45 -1.25
N ASN A 40 17.46 -5.93 -1.74
CA ASN A 40 17.48 -4.67 -2.47
C ASN A 40 16.89 -4.86 -3.88
N TYR A 41 16.11 -3.87 -4.33
CA TYR A 41 15.54 -3.82 -5.66
C TYR A 41 15.36 -2.35 -6.07
N CYS A 42 15.93 -1.94 -7.19
CA CYS A 42 15.81 -0.57 -7.72
C CYS A 42 16.04 0.54 -6.67
N GLY A 43 17.07 0.41 -5.83
CA GLY A 43 17.43 1.40 -4.80
C GLY A 43 16.68 1.28 -3.48
N GLY A 44 15.54 0.61 -3.44
CA GLY A 44 14.75 0.36 -2.23
C GLY A 44 14.83 -1.08 -1.74
N VAL A 45 14.06 -1.40 -0.70
CA VAL A 45 13.97 -2.74 -0.10
C VAL A 45 12.61 -3.35 -0.40
N VAL A 46 12.61 -4.61 -0.81
CA VAL A 46 11.40 -5.41 -1.05
C VAL A 46 11.43 -6.68 -0.22
N TRP A 47 10.24 -7.18 0.08
CA TRP A 47 9.98 -8.51 0.63
C TRP A 47 9.64 -9.47 -0.50
N TYR A 48 10.15 -10.69 -0.45
CA TYR A 48 9.83 -11.74 -1.41
C TYR A 48 9.97 -13.13 -0.79
N GLU A 49 9.40 -14.13 -1.41
CA GLU A 49 9.61 -15.55 -1.07
C GLU A 49 10.50 -16.21 -2.11
N GLU A 50 11.45 -17.03 -1.68
CA GLU A 50 12.39 -17.74 -2.60
C GLU A 50 11.66 -18.64 -3.60
N GLU A 51 10.51 -19.20 -3.20
CA GLU A 51 9.65 -20.00 -4.09
C GLU A 51 8.98 -19.16 -5.18
N TYR A 52 8.79 -17.83 -4.94
CA TYR A 52 8.09 -16.92 -5.86
C TYR A 52 8.92 -15.65 -6.12
N PRO A 53 10.12 -15.78 -6.73
CA PRO A 53 11.08 -14.68 -6.80
C PRO A 53 10.66 -13.50 -7.68
N ASN A 54 9.63 -13.65 -8.52
CA ASN A 54 9.09 -12.60 -9.38
C ASN A 54 7.98 -11.79 -8.72
N ILE A 55 7.57 -12.12 -7.48
CA ILE A 55 6.57 -11.37 -6.72
C ILE A 55 7.29 -10.60 -5.63
N LEU A 56 7.31 -9.28 -5.74
CA LEU A 56 8.02 -8.39 -4.84
C LEU A 56 7.02 -7.47 -4.13
N PHE A 57 7.01 -7.50 -2.80
CA PHE A 57 6.26 -6.55 -2.00
C PHE A 57 7.19 -5.41 -1.57
N ALA A 58 6.88 -4.21 -1.99
CA ALA A 58 7.61 -3.03 -1.58
C ALA A 58 7.50 -2.82 -0.07
N LYS A 59 8.61 -2.51 0.59
CA LYS A 59 8.56 -2.09 1.98
C LYS A 59 8.06 -0.65 2.05
N ASP A 60 7.10 -0.39 2.94
CA ASP A 60 6.51 0.93 3.09
C ASP A 60 7.55 2.00 3.43
N GLY A 61 7.47 3.13 2.75
CA GLY A 61 8.36 4.27 2.91
C GLY A 61 9.65 4.18 2.09
N GLU A 62 9.96 3.06 1.45
CA GLU A 62 11.11 2.97 0.56
C GLU A 62 10.90 3.79 -0.72
N ILE A 63 12.01 4.37 -1.20
CA ILE A 63 12.06 5.05 -2.49
C ILE A 63 12.77 4.14 -3.49
N PHE A 64 12.10 3.86 -4.59
CA PHE A 64 12.59 3.05 -5.69
C PHE A 64 12.94 3.94 -6.87
N ASP A 65 14.07 3.65 -7.54
CA ASP A 65 14.48 4.33 -8.77
C ASP A 65 14.23 3.40 -9.97
N PHE A 66 13.26 3.73 -10.77
CA PHE A 66 12.96 3.04 -12.02
C PHE A 66 13.47 3.89 -13.20
N ASP A 67 14.72 3.66 -13.60
CA ASP A 67 15.37 4.36 -14.70
C ASP A 67 15.36 5.91 -14.57
N GLY A 68 15.67 6.40 -13.36
CA GLY A 68 15.71 7.82 -13.02
C GLY A 68 14.36 8.40 -12.56
N ILE A 69 13.30 7.59 -12.51
CA ILE A 69 12.01 7.98 -11.98
C ILE A 69 11.90 7.47 -10.53
N GLN A 70 11.91 8.38 -9.59
CA GLN A 70 11.82 8.05 -8.17
C GLN A 70 10.38 7.85 -7.73
N CYS A 71 10.09 6.69 -7.11
CA CYS A 71 8.78 6.31 -6.63
C CYS A 71 8.83 6.01 -5.14
N ILE A 72 8.00 6.66 -4.31
CA ILE A 72 7.79 6.26 -2.92
C ILE A 72 6.57 5.36 -2.80
N VAL A 73 6.62 4.35 -1.90
CA VAL A 73 5.53 3.40 -1.68
C VAL A 73 4.92 3.57 -0.29
N ILE A 74 3.58 3.59 -0.22
CA ILE A 74 2.81 3.73 1.03
C ILE A 74 1.63 2.75 1.00
N GLY A 75 1.73 1.66 1.75
CA GLY A 75 0.70 0.63 1.80
C GLY A 75 -0.32 0.84 2.91
N GLY A 76 -1.43 0.09 2.80
CA GLY A 76 -2.46 -0.02 3.82
C GLY A 76 -3.58 1.01 3.75
N ALA A 77 -4.71 0.64 4.32
CA ALA A 77 -5.92 1.44 4.49
C ALA A 77 -6.84 0.77 5.51
N TYR A 78 -7.86 1.47 5.99
CA TYR A 78 -8.89 0.90 6.83
C TYR A 78 -9.88 0.04 6.03
N SER A 79 -10.25 -1.13 6.57
CA SER A 79 -11.26 -2.00 5.98
C SER A 79 -12.66 -1.63 6.46
N ILE A 80 -13.50 -1.06 5.59
CA ILE A 80 -14.89 -0.72 5.94
C ILE A 80 -15.72 -1.94 6.34
N ASP A 81 -15.33 -3.13 5.91
CA ASP A 81 -15.95 -4.41 6.21
C ASP A 81 -15.35 -5.14 7.43
N LYS A 82 -14.49 -4.47 8.21
CA LYS A 82 -13.81 -4.98 9.41
C LYS A 82 -14.76 -5.76 10.32
N TYR A 83 -15.83 -5.12 10.76
CA TYR A 83 -16.76 -5.74 11.72
C TYR A 83 -17.54 -6.92 11.10
N TYR A 84 -17.86 -6.85 9.81
CA TYR A 84 -18.46 -7.96 9.09
C TYR A 84 -17.50 -9.15 9.03
N ARG A 85 -16.23 -8.92 8.71
CA ARG A 85 -15.18 -9.96 8.68
C ARG A 85 -15.00 -10.61 10.05
N LEU A 86 -14.88 -9.81 11.11
CA LEU A 86 -14.73 -10.30 12.48
C LEU A 86 -15.95 -11.15 12.89
N ALA A 87 -17.17 -10.69 12.62
CA ALA A 87 -18.40 -11.44 12.92
C ALA A 87 -18.48 -12.77 12.17
N ARG A 88 -17.93 -12.85 10.96
CA ARG A 88 -17.89 -14.04 10.10
C ARG A 88 -16.63 -14.89 10.27
N ARG A 89 -15.74 -14.53 11.19
CA ARG A 89 -14.43 -15.18 11.40
C ARG A 89 -13.60 -15.25 10.11
N GLN A 90 -13.73 -14.23 9.26
CA GLN A 90 -12.89 -14.02 8.08
C GLN A 90 -11.60 -13.30 8.47
N ALA A 91 -10.59 -13.41 7.64
CA ALA A 91 -9.31 -12.74 7.88
C ALA A 91 -9.47 -11.21 7.90
N TRP A 92 -9.01 -10.60 8.98
CA TRP A 92 -8.80 -9.18 9.15
C TRP A 92 -7.46 -9.01 9.88
N PHE A 93 -6.73 -7.95 9.58
CA PHE A 93 -5.38 -7.72 10.10
C PHE A 93 -5.37 -6.39 10.86
N GLU A 94 -4.89 -6.45 12.11
CA GLU A 94 -4.84 -5.28 12.99
C GLU A 94 -3.90 -4.18 12.46
N ASP A 95 -2.89 -4.60 11.70
CA ASP A 95 -1.88 -3.76 11.07
C ASP A 95 -2.22 -3.36 9.62
N GLU A 96 -3.49 -3.41 9.23
CA GLU A 96 -3.96 -3.04 7.89
C GLU A 96 -3.63 -1.60 7.50
N GLN A 97 -3.56 -0.68 8.47
CA GLN A 97 -3.15 0.70 8.29
C GLN A 97 -1.66 0.90 8.62
N PRO A 98 -0.99 1.91 8.05
CA PRO A 98 0.39 2.21 8.40
C PRO A 98 0.50 2.64 9.88
N SER A 99 1.38 1.97 10.62
CA SER A 99 1.70 2.31 12.01
C SER A 99 2.37 3.69 12.12
N ALA A 100 2.42 4.25 13.34
CA ALA A 100 3.15 5.49 13.59
C ALA A 100 4.63 5.40 13.18
N ALA A 101 5.25 4.22 13.33
CA ALA A 101 6.64 3.99 12.90
C ALA A 101 6.78 4.03 11.37
N ILE A 102 5.84 3.43 10.64
CA ILE A 102 5.80 3.51 9.17
C ILE A 102 5.59 4.94 8.72
N LYS A 103 4.63 5.67 9.29
CA LYS A 103 4.36 7.07 8.98
C LYS A 103 5.61 7.95 9.19
N ALA A 104 6.27 7.82 10.34
CA ALA A 104 7.51 8.55 10.62
C ALA A 104 8.64 8.19 9.65
N TYR A 105 8.72 6.92 9.22
CA TYR A 105 9.72 6.49 8.24
C TYR A 105 9.46 7.09 6.86
N VAL A 106 8.22 7.09 6.38
CA VAL A 106 7.80 7.75 5.13
C VAL A 106 8.19 9.23 5.14
N GLU A 107 7.83 9.95 6.22
CA GLU A 107 8.14 11.37 6.35
C GLU A 107 9.66 11.64 6.36
N LYS A 108 10.42 10.78 7.04
CA LYS A 108 11.88 10.85 7.03
C LYS A 108 12.46 10.69 5.62
N GLN A 109 11.97 9.72 4.85
CA GLN A 109 12.43 9.46 3.49
C GLN A 109 12.09 10.62 2.55
N LEU A 110 10.88 11.16 2.64
CA LEU A 110 10.46 12.33 1.86
C LEU A 110 11.31 13.56 2.20
N ASN A 111 11.55 13.82 3.48
CA ASN A 111 12.43 14.91 3.91
C ASN A 111 13.87 14.74 3.39
N ALA A 112 14.38 13.51 3.35
CA ALA A 112 15.74 13.22 2.88
C ALA A 112 15.92 13.49 1.38
N CYS A 113 14.86 13.34 0.56
CA CYS A 113 14.87 13.73 -0.86
C CYS A 113 14.37 15.17 -1.11
N GLY A 114 14.30 16.01 -0.06
CA GLY A 114 13.87 17.40 -0.17
C GLY A 114 12.40 17.57 -0.49
N ASN A 115 11.55 16.63 -0.12
CA ASN A 115 10.13 16.58 -0.41
C ASN A 115 9.81 16.66 -1.92
N ASN A 116 10.68 16.13 -2.75
CA ASN A 116 10.52 16.10 -4.20
C ASN A 116 10.63 14.65 -4.69
N ILE A 117 9.55 14.11 -5.25
CA ILE A 117 9.44 12.74 -5.70
C ILE A 117 8.67 12.71 -7.02
N ASN A 118 9.03 11.85 -7.98
CA ASN A 118 8.28 11.81 -9.23
C ASN A 118 6.92 11.15 -9.06
N ILE A 119 6.88 10.02 -8.37
CA ILE A 119 5.65 9.22 -8.25
C ILE A 119 5.39 8.82 -6.80
N VAL A 120 4.15 8.98 -6.36
CA VAL A 120 3.65 8.34 -5.14
C VAL A 120 2.80 7.14 -5.51
N LEU A 121 3.14 5.98 -4.99
CA LEU A 121 2.38 4.74 -5.13
C LEU A 121 1.78 4.39 -3.76
N SER A 122 0.49 4.64 -3.56
CA SER A 122 -0.16 4.32 -2.29
C SER A 122 -1.30 3.32 -2.46
N HIS A 123 -1.68 2.62 -1.36
CA HIS A 123 -2.84 1.74 -1.43
C HIS A 123 -4.13 2.54 -1.46
N THR A 124 -4.31 3.54 -0.59
CA THR A 124 -5.43 4.49 -0.60
C THR A 124 -4.99 5.88 -1.05
N CYS A 125 -5.91 6.82 -1.20
CA CYS A 125 -5.61 8.19 -1.64
C CYS A 125 -5.64 9.20 -0.48
N PRO A 126 -5.12 10.43 -0.67
CA PRO A 126 -5.40 11.56 0.22
C PRO A 126 -6.90 11.79 0.39
N LEU A 127 -7.33 12.17 1.61
CA LEU A 127 -8.74 12.27 2.00
C LEU A 127 -9.58 13.15 1.05
N LYS A 128 -9.00 14.27 0.61
CA LYS A 128 -9.67 15.21 -0.33
C LYS A 128 -9.97 14.63 -1.72
N TYR A 129 -9.33 13.52 -2.06
CA TYR A 129 -9.50 12.84 -3.35
C TYR A 129 -10.32 11.56 -3.27
N GLU A 130 -10.88 11.25 -2.10
CA GLU A 130 -11.78 10.10 -1.97
C GLU A 130 -12.90 10.15 -3.02
N PRO A 131 -13.15 9.05 -3.73
CA PRO A 131 -14.24 8.99 -4.71
C PRO A 131 -15.59 8.75 -4.03
N THR A 132 -16.06 9.74 -3.26
CA THR A 132 -17.27 9.63 -2.43
C THR A 132 -18.53 9.28 -3.23
N GLU A 133 -18.53 9.55 -4.53
CA GLU A 133 -19.61 9.21 -5.47
C GLU A 133 -19.81 7.71 -5.69
N VAL A 134 -18.78 6.89 -5.42
CA VAL A 134 -18.86 5.41 -5.55
C VAL A 134 -19.00 4.70 -4.21
N PHE A 135 -19.08 5.42 -3.11
CA PHE A 135 -19.21 4.82 -1.79
C PHE A 135 -20.50 4.01 -1.66
N LEU A 136 -20.38 2.84 -1.04
CA LEU A 136 -21.51 1.96 -0.80
C LEU A 136 -22.56 2.64 0.08
N ARG A 137 -23.80 2.65 -0.38
CA ARG A 137 -24.93 3.15 0.41
C ARG A 137 -25.15 2.28 1.64
N GLY A 138 -25.44 2.90 2.77
CA GLY A 138 -25.73 2.19 4.02
C GLY A 138 -24.54 2.03 4.97
N PHE A 139 -23.33 2.43 4.57
CA PHE A 139 -22.20 2.55 5.49
C PHE A 139 -22.13 3.95 6.08
N ASN A 140 -22.09 4.04 7.41
CA ASN A 140 -21.90 5.30 8.11
C ASN A 140 -20.43 5.74 7.99
N GLN A 141 -20.18 6.73 7.14
CA GLN A 141 -18.83 7.23 6.90
C GLN A 141 -18.16 7.86 8.14
N ASN A 142 -18.94 8.23 9.16
CA ASN A 142 -18.40 8.74 10.42
C ASN A 142 -17.80 7.64 11.32
N GLU A 143 -18.06 6.38 11.01
CA GLU A 143 -17.51 5.20 11.70
C GLU A 143 -16.28 4.62 11.00
N VAL A 144 -15.92 5.15 9.83
CA VAL A 144 -14.75 4.75 9.06
C VAL A 144 -13.54 5.49 9.59
N ASP A 145 -12.50 4.76 9.99
CA ASP A 145 -11.23 5.36 10.39
C ASP A 145 -10.46 5.84 9.15
N LYS A 146 -10.48 7.15 8.93
CA LYS A 146 -9.80 7.83 7.81
C LYS A 146 -8.45 8.43 8.20
N SER A 147 -7.86 7.92 9.26
CA SER A 147 -6.57 8.44 9.77
C SER A 147 -5.41 8.27 8.79
N THR A 148 -5.48 7.27 7.91
CA THR A 148 -4.48 7.08 6.84
C THR A 148 -4.69 8.11 5.74
N GLU A 149 -5.91 8.30 5.25
CA GLU A 149 -6.26 9.26 4.21
C GLU A 149 -5.99 10.71 4.66
N ALA A 150 -6.32 11.03 5.91
CA ALA A 150 -6.03 12.34 6.50
C ALA A 150 -4.52 12.62 6.59
N TRP A 151 -3.73 11.63 7.01
CA TRP A 151 -2.28 11.72 7.00
C TRP A 151 -1.70 11.86 5.59
N LEU A 152 -2.28 11.17 4.59
CA LEU A 152 -1.87 11.34 3.19
C LEU A 152 -2.18 12.75 2.66
N ASP A 153 -3.25 13.42 3.12
CA ASP A 153 -3.48 14.85 2.84
C ASP A 153 -2.36 15.74 3.39
N GLU A 154 -1.87 15.42 4.61
CA GLU A 154 -0.75 16.17 5.19
C GLU A 154 0.57 15.95 4.44
N ILE A 155 0.80 14.73 3.95
CA ILE A 155 1.95 14.40 3.10
C ILE A 155 1.84 15.18 1.79
N GLU A 156 0.70 15.08 1.10
CA GLU A 156 0.50 15.72 -0.20
C GLU A 156 0.68 17.23 -0.15
N ALA A 157 0.27 17.87 0.94
CA ALA A 157 0.46 19.30 1.15
C ALA A 157 1.93 19.74 1.32
N LYS A 158 2.84 18.80 1.57
CA LYS A 158 4.26 19.08 1.88
C LYS A 158 5.21 18.72 0.74
N ILE A 159 4.77 17.93 -0.24
CA ILE A 159 5.64 17.37 -1.27
C ILE A 159 5.34 17.93 -2.66
N TYR A 160 6.37 17.90 -3.51
CA TYR A 160 6.22 18.10 -4.95
C TYR A 160 6.28 16.73 -5.62
N TYR A 161 5.31 16.42 -6.49
CA TYR A 161 5.22 15.16 -7.22
C TYR A 161 4.62 15.36 -8.61
N ASP A 162 4.98 14.46 -9.54
CA ASP A 162 4.43 14.51 -10.89
C ASP A 162 3.11 13.75 -10.99
N GLN A 163 3.02 12.58 -10.31
CA GLN A 163 1.85 11.72 -10.38
C GLN A 163 1.65 10.96 -9.05
N TRP A 164 0.37 10.73 -8.71
CA TRP A 164 -0.03 9.91 -7.58
C TRP A 164 -0.95 8.80 -8.05
N TYR A 165 -0.57 7.53 -7.81
CA TYR A 165 -1.38 6.38 -8.13
C TYR A 165 -1.85 5.69 -6.84
N CYS A 166 -3.14 5.32 -6.80
CA CYS A 166 -3.71 4.57 -5.69
C CYS A 166 -4.76 3.58 -6.17
N GLY A 167 -5.09 2.60 -5.31
CA GLY A 167 -6.11 1.59 -5.53
C GLY A 167 -7.27 1.72 -4.55
N HIS A 168 -7.55 0.66 -3.77
CA HIS A 168 -8.49 0.54 -2.66
C HIS A 168 -9.98 0.68 -3.04
N TYR A 169 -10.37 1.72 -3.75
CA TYR A 169 -11.78 2.07 -4.01
C TYR A 169 -12.41 1.32 -5.19
N HIS A 170 -11.68 0.43 -5.87
CA HIS A 170 -12.15 -0.38 -7.00
C HIS A 170 -12.85 0.44 -8.09
N THR A 171 -12.38 1.65 -8.33
CA THR A 171 -12.89 2.54 -9.37
C THR A 171 -11.74 3.08 -10.22
N SER A 172 -12.07 3.53 -11.41
CA SER A 172 -11.13 4.24 -12.29
C SER A 172 -11.51 5.71 -12.29
N LYS A 173 -10.68 6.55 -11.69
CA LYS A 173 -10.88 7.99 -11.60
C LYS A 173 -9.53 8.69 -11.83
N LYS A 174 -9.56 9.75 -12.62
CA LYS A 174 -8.43 10.65 -12.80
C LYS A 174 -8.83 12.04 -12.29
N ILE A 175 -7.98 12.63 -11.49
CA ILE A 175 -8.17 13.95 -10.87
C ILE A 175 -7.09 14.89 -11.41
#